data_517f864e780a58b409c7e82ad5615a29
#
_entry.id   517f864e780a58b409c7e82ad5615a29
#
_cell.length_a   1.000
_cell.length_b   1.000
_cell.length_c   1.000
_cell.angle_alpha   90.00
_cell.angle_beta   90.00
_cell.angle_gamma   90.00
#
_symmetry.space_group_name_H-M   'P 1'
#
loop_
_entity.id
_entity.type
_entity.pdbx_description
1 polymer ?
#
loop_
_entity_poly.entity_id
_entity_poly.type
_entity_poly.pdbx_seq_one_letter_code
_entity_poly.pdbx_strand_id
1 'polypeptide(L)' 'MHQQAELTFRNIGTILEAAGTSWEHVVKVSAFLADFDDFAEFNEVYRQYLEEPYPARTTVQAGLGRAAIEIDCVAVIPQR' A
#
# COMPACT_ATOMS: atom_id res chain seq x y z
N MET A 1 7.18 -5.33 11.77
CA MET A 1 6.48 -5.20 10.47
C MET A 1 5.22 -4.36 10.55
N HIS A 2 4.35 -4.60 11.53
CA HIS A 2 3.05 -3.91 11.60
C HIS A 2 3.17 -2.39 11.62
N GLN A 3 4.05 -1.85 12.45
CA GLN A 3 4.26 -0.41 12.54
C GLN A 3 4.81 0.19 11.25
N GLN A 4 5.71 -0.52 10.60
CA GLN A 4 6.26 -0.05 9.32
C GLN A 4 5.20 -0.06 8.23
N ALA A 5 4.35 -1.08 8.21
CA ALA A 5 3.26 -1.14 7.25
C ALA A 5 2.28 0.02 7.48
N GLU A 6 1.87 0.25 8.72
CA GLU A 6 0.97 1.36 9.06
C GLU A 6 1.55 2.71 8.64
N LEU A 7 2.82 2.94 8.94
CA LEU A 7 3.47 4.19 8.57
C LEU A 7 3.54 4.36 7.06
N THR A 8 3.86 3.29 6.34
CA THR A 8 3.93 3.31 4.88
C THR A 8 2.58 3.66 4.26
N PHE A 9 1.51 3.01 4.71
CA PHE A 9 0.16 3.30 4.20
C PHE A 9 -0.26 4.72 4.55
N ARG A 10 0.03 5.17 5.76
CA ARG A 10 -0.31 6.54 6.16
C ARG A 10 0.42 7.57 5.29
N ASN A 11 1.69 7.35 5.03
CA ASN A 11 2.47 8.26 4.19
C ASN A 11 1.94 8.32 2.77
N ILE A 12 1.59 7.17 2.20
CA ILE A 12 1.00 7.14 0.85
C ILE A 12 -0.36 7.84 0.85
N GLY A 13 -1.18 7.63 1.89
CA GLY A 13 -2.45 8.34 2.01
C GLY A 13 -2.28 9.85 1.99
N THR A 14 -1.26 10.36 2.68
CA THR A 14 -0.93 11.79 2.68
C THR A 14 -0.54 12.26 1.28
N ILE A 15 0.24 11.47 0.56
CA ILE A 15 0.65 11.79 -0.81
C ILE A 15 -0.57 11.81 -1.74
N LEU A 16 -1.45 10.83 -1.60
CA LEU A 16 -2.67 10.75 -2.41
C LEU A 16 -3.55 11.98 -2.20
N GLU A 17 -3.73 12.40 -0.96
CA GLU A 17 -4.52 13.59 -0.65
C GLU A 17 -3.89 14.84 -1.23
N ALA A 18 -2.58 14.98 -1.13
CA ALA A 18 -1.87 16.11 -1.73
C ALA A 18 -2.00 16.13 -3.25
N ALA A 19 -2.16 14.98 -3.88
CA ALA A 19 -2.35 14.87 -5.32
C ALA A 19 -3.83 15.07 -5.75
N GLY A 20 -4.74 15.18 -4.81
CA GLY A 20 -6.16 15.40 -5.10
C GLY A 20 -6.94 14.10 -5.28
N THR A 21 -6.51 13.02 -4.64
CA THR A 21 -7.20 11.73 -4.71
C THR A 21 -7.17 11.05 -3.34
N SER A 22 -7.49 9.79 -3.29
CA SER A 22 -7.55 9.02 -2.04
C SER A 22 -7.45 7.53 -2.32
N TRP A 23 -7.39 6.73 -1.25
CA TRP A 23 -7.29 5.27 -1.36
C TRP A 23 -8.42 4.66 -2.18
N GLU A 24 -9.63 5.20 -2.13
CA GLU A 24 -10.77 4.65 -2.87
C GLU A 24 -10.61 4.76 -4.39
N HIS A 25 -9.69 5.60 -4.86
CA HIS A 25 -9.41 5.80 -6.28
C HIS A 25 -8.14 5.08 -6.74
N VAL A 26 -7.51 4.31 -5.87
CA VAL A 26 -6.34 3.51 -6.21
C VAL A 26 -6.80 2.32 -7.06
N VAL A 27 -6.14 2.11 -8.19
CA VAL A 27 -6.48 1.03 -9.13
C VAL A 27 -5.45 -0.07 -9.15
N LYS A 28 -4.24 0.18 -8.68
CA LYS A 28 -3.18 -0.82 -8.63
C LYS A 28 -2.25 -0.55 -7.46
N VAL A 29 -1.85 -1.62 -6.77
CA VAL A 29 -0.87 -1.59 -5.70
C VAL A 29 0.22 -2.61 -6.00
N SER A 30 1.49 -2.19 -5.88
CA SER A 30 2.63 -3.11 -5.89
C SER A 30 3.24 -3.09 -4.50
N ALA A 31 3.36 -4.25 -3.89
CA ALA A 31 3.89 -4.39 -2.54
C ALA A 31 5.10 -5.31 -2.55
N PHE A 32 6.16 -4.87 -1.88
CA PHE A 32 7.41 -5.61 -1.77
C PHE A 32 7.69 -5.84 -0.29
N LEU A 33 7.88 -7.10 0.08
CA LEU A 33 8.15 -7.49 1.46
C LEU A 33 9.56 -8.05 1.54
N ALA A 34 10.33 -7.60 2.53
CA ALA A 34 11.67 -8.15 2.74
C ALA A 34 11.61 -9.61 3.16
N ASP A 35 10.55 -10.01 3.87
CA ASP A 35 10.31 -11.37 4.31
C ASP A 35 8.86 -11.71 4.06
N PHE A 36 8.59 -12.70 3.21
CA PHE A 36 7.22 -13.07 2.87
C PHE A 36 6.45 -13.68 4.04
N ASP A 37 7.14 -14.08 5.11
CA ASP A 37 6.48 -14.50 6.35
C ASP A 37 5.66 -13.37 6.98
N ASP A 38 5.94 -12.13 6.62
CA ASP A 38 5.18 -10.95 7.08
C ASP A 38 3.88 -10.72 6.29
N PHE A 39 3.57 -11.57 5.32
CA PHE A 39 2.44 -11.36 4.42
C PHE A 39 1.11 -11.22 5.15
N ALA A 40 0.84 -12.08 6.13
CA ALA A 40 -0.43 -12.05 6.85
C ALA A 40 -0.61 -10.74 7.61
N GLU A 41 0.45 -10.28 8.26
CA GLU A 41 0.44 -9.02 9.03
C GLU A 41 0.31 -7.82 8.11
N PHE A 42 1.03 -7.82 6.98
CA PHE A 42 0.88 -6.81 5.95
C PHE A 42 -0.57 -6.75 5.45
N ASN A 43 -1.17 -7.90 5.21
CA ASN A 43 -2.51 -7.98 4.66
C ASN A 43 -3.57 -7.44 5.63
N GLU A 44 -3.37 -7.61 6.94
CA GLU A 44 -4.24 -7.01 7.94
C GLU A 44 -4.22 -5.48 7.85
N VAL A 45 -3.04 -4.89 7.73
CA VAL A 45 -2.91 -3.44 7.58
C VAL A 45 -3.51 -2.97 6.27
N TYR A 46 -3.25 -3.70 5.19
CA TYR A 46 -3.79 -3.42 3.86
C TYR A 46 -5.31 -3.26 3.92
N ARG A 47 -6.00 -4.16 4.61
CA ARG A 47 -7.47 -4.13 4.71
C ARG A 47 -8.01 -2.97 5.53
N GLN A 48 -7.18 -2.30 6.31
CA GLN A 48 -7.59 -1.11 7.05
C GLN A 48 -7.66 0.12 6.14
N TYR A 49 -6.92 0.12 5.04
CA TYR A 49 -6.83 1.27 4.15
C TYR A 49 -7.56 1.08 2.82
N LEU A 50 -7.74 -0.17 2.40
CA LEU A 50 -8.35 -0.49 1.11
C LEU A 50 -9.58 -1.35 1.30
N GLU A 51 -10.63 -1.04 0.54
CA GLU A 51 -11.93 -1.71 0.64
C GLU A 51 -12.30 -2.34 -0.69
N GLU A 52 -13.27 -3.25 -0.66
CA GLU A 52 -13.81 -3.83 -1.87
C GLU A 52 -14.58 -2.78 -2.68
N PRO A 53 -14.50 -2.81 -4.00
CA PRO A 53 -13.67 -3.71 -4.80
C PRO A 53 -12.19 -3.33 -4.66
N TYR A 54 -11.37 -4.32 -4.33
CA TYR A 54 -9.94 -4.08 -4.13
C TYR A 54 -9.24 -3.76 -5.44
N PRO A 55 -8.20 -2.91 -5.43
CA PRO A 55 -7.40 -2.68 -6.62
C PRO A 55 -6.63 -3.94 -7.04
N ALA A 56 -6.16 -3.97 -8.28
CA ALA A 56 -5.21 -4.98 -8.69
C ALA A 56 -3.96 -4.89 -7.81
N ARG A 57 -3.41 -6.04 -7.41
CA ARG A 57 -2.26 -6.06 -6.51
C ARG A 57 -1.26 -7.12 -6.91
N THR A 58 0.03 -6.76 -6.83
CA THR A 58 1.14 -7.69 -6.88
C THR A 58 1.88 -7.59 -5.57
N THR A 59 2.16 -8.73 -4.93
CA THR A 59 2.93 -8.78 -3.69
C THR A 59 4.05 -9.79 -3.87
N VAL A 60 5.29 -9.35 -3.70
CA VAL A 60 6.46 -10.22 -3.88
C VAL A 60 7.47 -9.97 -2.77
N GLN A 61 8.35 -10.94 -2.55
CA GLN A 61 9.48 -10.78 -1.66
C GLN A 61 10.64 -10.16 -2.45
N ALA A 62 11.32 -9.18 -1.86
CA ALA A 62 12.44 -8.52 -2.51
C ALA A 62 13.43 -8.02 -1.48
N GLY A 63 14.69 -7.84 -1.88
CA GLY A 63 15.69 -7.22 -1.03
C GLY A 63 15.43 -5.72 -0.94
N LEU A 64 15.16 -5.23 0.25
CA LEU A 64 14.78 -3.84 0.49
C LEU A 64 15.77 -3.07 1.37
N GLY A 65 16.99 -3.60 1.54
CA GLY A 65 17.94 -2.99 2.46
C GLY A 65 17.43 -3.09 3.88
N ARG A 66 17.23 -1.96 4.55
CA ARG A 66 16.76 -1.94 5.94
C ARG A 66 15.25 -1.91 6.08
N ALA A 67 14.53 -1.68 4.99
CA ALA A 67 13.07 -1.61 5.04
C ALA A 67 12.47 -3.00 5.09
N ALA A 68 11.38 -3.15 5.82
CA ALA A 68 10.62 -4.41 5.84
C ALA A 68 9.58 -4.43 4.72
N ILE A 69 9.17 -3.27 4.23
CA ILE A 69 8.10 -3.14 3.24
C ILE A 69 8.36 -1.92 2.35
N GLU A 70 7.97 -2.07 1.09
CA GLU A 70 7.95 -0.96 0.14
C GLU A 70 6.68 -1.10 -0.69
N ILE A 71 5.95 0.01 -0.89
CA ILE A 71 4.70 0.01 -1.61
C ILE A 71 4.69 1.16 -2.61
N ASP A 72 4.22 0.89 -3.82
CA ASP A 72 3.81 1.94 -4.74
C ASP A 72 2.38 1.68 -5.19
N CYS A 73 1.74 2.70 -5.72
CA CYS A 73 0.39 2.56 -6.22
C CYS A 73 0.12 3.53 -7.37
N VAL A 74 -0.92 3.21 -8.12
CA VAL A 74 -1.46 4.06 -9.17
C VAL A 74 -2.88 4.41 -8.79
N ALA A 75 -3.21 5.68 -8.84
CA ALA A 75 -4.54 6.17 -8.50
C ALA A 75 -5.07 7.09 -9.60
N VAL A 76 -6.39 7.07 -9.75
CA VAL A 76 -7.07 8.01 -10.64
C VAL A 76 -7.38 9.27 -9.84
N ILE A 77 -7.18 10.42 -10.46
CA ILE A 77 -7.60 11.68 -9.85
C ILE A 77 -9.01 11.96 -10.37
N PRO A 78 -10.02 11.94 -9.50
CA PRO A 78 -11.39 12.15 -9.96
C PRO A 78 -11.58 13.54 -10.54
N GLN A 79 -12.35 13.61 -11.62
CA GLN A 79 -12.70 14.88 -12.25
C GLN A 79 -14.05 15.33 -11.76
N ARG A 80 -14.24 16.64 -11.73
CA ARG A 80 -15.50 17.23 -11.33
C ARG A 80 -16.45 17.40 -12.50
#